data_ece7b540a1a3cd384c6911d023e82bc3
#
_entry.id   ece7b540a1a3cd384c6911d023e82bc3
#
_cell.length_a   1.000
_cell.length_b   1.000
_cell.length_c   1.000
_cell.angle_alpha   90.00
_cell.angle_beta   90.00
_cell.angle_gamma   90.00
#
_symmetry.space_group_name_H-M   'P 1'
#
loop_
_entity.id
_entity.type
_entity.pdbx_description
1 polymer ?
#
loop_
_entity_poly.entity_id
_entity_poly.type
_entity_poly.pdbx_seq_one_letter_code
_entity_poly.pdbx_strand_id
1 'polypeptide(L)'
;IGLVVTILLCGLLQRFFYTWLTKNPINFSFDRQSPIITDSGFEIKTDCADEIQTIEQPNNSVIDNYDTIRENIKKKEAEKQVEVMNAIREYVTIKTAPYLSKEAIAILISNIEYMACDRSDLYKPIRSNIDNPLRSPGLRHLAWNVGERLGVSLAKRAVFIKSSFPHELENATLEYLKLKLRD
;
A
#
# COMPACT_ATOMS: atom_id res chain seq x y z
N ILE A 1 2.54 6.99 42.81
CA ILE A 1 2.53 5.52 42.45
C ILE A 1 1.72 5.31 41.18
N GLY A 2 0.56 5.96 40.94
CA GLY A 2 -0.28 5.78 39.75
C GLY A 2 0.43 6.09 38.43
N LEU A 3 1.20 7.17 38.35
CA LEU A 3 1.87 7.66 37.15
C LEU A 3 2.95 6.69 36.64
N VAL A 4 3.69 6.07 37.54
CA VAL A 4 4.73 5.08 37.21
C VAL A 4 4.11 3.79 36.65
N VAL A 5 2.98 3.36 37.21
CA VAL A 5 2.27 2.16 36.75
C VAL A 5 1.71 2.39 35.34
N THR A 6 1.20 3.59 35.02
CA THR A 6 0.68 3.93 33.68
C THR A 6 1.79 3.93 32.64
N ILE A 7 2.97 4.45 32.95
CA ILE A 7 4.13 4.46 32.04
C ILE A 7 4.61 3.03 31.75
N LEU A 8 4.66 2.17 32.77
CA LEU A 8 5.06 0.76 32.62
C LEU A 8 4.03 -0.02 31.79
N LEU A 9 2.72 0.20 31.97
CA LEU A 9 1.66 -0.41 31.18
C LEU A 9 1.71 0.04 29.71
N CYS A 10 1.94 1.32 29.43
CA CYS A 10 2.15 1.80 28.06
C CYS A 10 3.38 1.20 27.40
N GLY A 11 4.49 1.03 28.13
CA GLY A 11 5.70 0.40 27.63
C GLY A 11 5.50 -1.08 27.29
N LEU A 12 4.74 -1.82 28.14
CA LEU A 12 4.42 -3.23 27.88
C LEU A 12 3.47 -3.41 26.70
N LEU A 13 2.46 -2.54 26.55
CA LEU A 13 1.55 -2.55 25.40
C LEU A 13 2.29 -2.24 24.11
N GLN A 14 3.20 -1.26 24.14
CA GLN A 14 4.01 -0.90 22.97
C GLN A 14 4.93 -2.06 22.55
N ARG A 15 5.55 -2.74 23.52
CA ARG A 15 6.41 -3.90 23.27
C ARG A 15 5.62 -5.12 22.77
N PHE A 16 4.41 -5.33 23.27
CA PHE A 16 3.51 -6.40 22.81
C PHE A 16 3.06 -6.14 21.35
N PHE A 17 2.75 -4.87 21.02
CA PHE A 17 2.36 -4.48 19.67
C PHE A 17 3.53 -4.64 18.67
N TYR A 18 4.76 -4.29 19.08
CA TYR A 18 5.96 -4.50 18.25
C TYR A 18 6.25 -6.00 18.03
N THR A 19 6.13 -6.83 19.07
CA THR A 19 6.36 -8.29 18.96
C THR A 19 5.27 -8.97 18.14
N TRP A 20 4.02 -8.49 18.20
CA TRP A 20 2.93 -9.01 17.38
C TRP A 20 3.10 -8.65 15.91
N LEU A 21 3.51 -7.41 15.60
CA LEU A 21 3.83 -6.94 14.23
C LEU A 21 5.03 -7.67 13.61
N THR A 22 6.04 -8.03 14.40
CA THR A 22 7.22 -8.78 13.92
C THR A 22 6.95 -10.27 13.75
N LYS A 23 6.00 -10.84 14.49
CA LYS A 23 5.59 -12.25 14.35
C LYS A 23 4.58 -12.51 13.22
N ASN A 24 3.90 -11.48 12.75
CA ASN A 24 3.01 -11.53 11.59
C ASN A 24 3.53 -10.54 10.53
N PRO A 25 4.67 -10.81 9.87
CA PRO A 25 5.04 -10.03 8.71
C PRO A 25 3.94 -10.24 7.67
N ILE A 26 3.20 -9.19 7.35
CA ILE A 26 2.35 -9.17 6.15
C ILE A 26 3.35 -9.16 5.01
N ASN A 27 3.71 -10.36 4.54
CA ASN A 27 4.56 -10.54 3.37
C ASN A 27 3.78 -10.06 2.14
N PHE A 28 3.92 -8.79 1.82
CA PHE A 28 3.68 -8.28 0.48
C PHE A 28 4.89 -8.62 -0.39
N SER A 29 5.11 -9.90 -0.66
CA SER A 29 5.94 -10.32 -1.77
C SER A 29 5.17 -10.03 -3.05
N PHE A 30 5.37 -8.85 -3.60
CA PHE A 30 5.14 -8.61 -5.00
C PHE A 30 6.30 -9.31 -5.72
N ASP A 31 6.11 -10.60 -5.97
CA ASP A 31 7.06 -11.41 -6.73
C ASP A 31 7.03 -10.91 -8.18
N ARG A 32 7.90 -9.93 -8.46
CA ARG A 32 8.19 -9.47 -9.81
C ARG A 32 9.25 -10.41 -10.40
N GLN A 33 8.91 -11.67 -10.56
CA GLN A 33 9.67 -12.57 -11.41
C GLN A 33 9.28 -12.30 -12.86
N SER A 34 10.04 -11.41 -13.50
CA SER A 34 10.17 -11.43 -14.94
C SER A 34 10.87 -12.75 -15.31
N PRO A 35 10.35 -13.56 -16.23
CA PRO A 35 11.07 -14.72 -16.70
C PRO A 35 12.30 -14.22 -17.48
N ILE A 36 13.49 -14.50 -16.95
CA ILE A 36 14.75 -14.39 -17.70
C ILE A 36 14.72 -15.57 -18.66
N ILE A 37 14.44 -15.32 -19.94
CA ILE A 37 14.67 -16.27 -21.02
C ILE A 37 16.19 -16.31 -21.20
N THR A 38 16.84 -17.24 -20.55
CA THR A 38 18.21 -17.64 -20.89
C THR A 38 18.12 -18.64 -22.02
N ASP A 39 18.52 -18.17 -23.19
CA ASP A 39 18.82 -19.00 -24.37
C ASP A 39 20.05 -19.86 -24.02
N SER A 40 19.81 -21.13 -23.67
CA SER A 40 20.83 -22.15 -23.63
C SER A 40 20.29 -23.38 -24.34
N GLY A 41 20.86 -23.59 -25.55
CA GLY A 41 20.57 -24.72 -26.39
C GLY A 41 20.66 -26.06 -25.65
N PHE A 42 19.58 -26.79 -25.63
CA PHE A 42 19.52 -28.15 -25.18
C PHE A 42 19.53 -29.04 -26.44
N GLU A 43 20.70 -29.61 -26.73
CA GLU A 43 20.83 -30.69 -27.73
C GLU A 43 20.09 -31.94 -27.22
N ILE A 44 19.01 -32.31 -27.90
CA ILE A 44 18.32 -33.58 -27.69
C ILE A 44 19.13 -34.64 -28.37
N LYS A 45 19.87 -35.47 -27.63
CA LYS A 45 20.37 -36.76 -28.12
C LYS A 45 19.22 -37.74 -28.18
N THR A 46 18.87 -38.09 -29.40
CA THR A 46 17.93 -39.17 -29.71
C THR A 46 18.66 -40.50 -29.58
N ASP A 47 18.40 -41.25 -28.52
CA ASP A 47 18.59 -42.71 -28.49
C ASP A 47 17.68 -43.26 -27.40
N CYS A 48 16.64 -43.94 -27.77
CA CYS A 48 16.20 -45.26 -27.32
C CYS A 48 14.75 -45.47 -27.73
N ALA A 49 14.61 -46.50 -28.57
CA ALA A 49 13.33 -47.10 -28.92
C ALA A 49 12.72 -47.82 -27.69
N ASP A 50 11.38 -47.98 -27.76
CA ASP A 50 10.56 -48.92 -27.03
C ASP A 50 10.37 -48.70 -25.50
N GLU A 51 9.30 -47.92 -25.22
CA GLU A 51 8.20 -48.31 -24.33
C GLU A 51 7.12 -47.22 -24.40
N ILE A 52 6.10 -47.48 -25.24
CA ILE A 52 4.87 -46.66 -25.22
C ILE A 52 4.09 -47.05 -23.96
N GLN A 53 4.46 -46.45 -22.82
CA GLN A 53 3.54 -46.33 -21.71
C GLN A 53 2.57 -45.21 -22.08
N THR A 54 1.30 -45.57 -22.18
CA THR A 54 0.18 -44.67 -22.33
C THR A 54 0.27 -43.55 -21.29
N ILE A 55 0.83 -42.41 -21.66
CA ILE A 55 0.78 -41.18 -20.85
C ILE A 55 -0.70 -40.79 -20.87
N GLU A 56 -1.39 -41.07 -19.77
CA GLU A 56 -2.72 -40.54 -19.52
C GLU A 56 -2.66 -39.03 -19.79
N GLN A 57 -3.54 -38.58 -20.69
CA GLN A 57 -3.62 -37.17 -21.11
C GLN A 57 -3.67 -36.29 -19.85
N PRO A 58 -2.87 -35.22 -19.75
CA PRO A 58 -2.94 -34.31 -18.65
C PRO A 58 -4.38 -33.79 -18.55
N ASN A 59 -4.92 -33.92 -17.36
CA ASN A 59 -6.30 -33.66 -17.02
C ASN A 59 -6.72 -32.26 -17.55
N ASN A 60 -7.38 -32.20 -18.71
CA ASN A 60 -7.84 -30.96 -19.35
C ASN A 60 -8.81 -30.15 -18.47
N SER A 61 -9.32 -30.76 -17.40
CA SER A 61 -10.24 -30.13 -16.46
C SER A 61 -9.71 -28.85 -15.80
N VAL A 62 -8.39 -28.68 -15.65
CA VAL A 62 -7.78 -27.48 -15.09
C VAL A 62 -7.76 -26.36 -16.14
N ILE A 63 -7.52 -26.70 -17.40
CA ILE A 63 -7.51 -25.75 -18.52
C ILE A 63 -8.94 -25.32 -18.84
N ASP A 64 -9.91 -26.22 -18.78
CA ASP A 64 -11.34 -25.92 -19.00
C ASP A 64 -11.90 -24.96 -17.95
N ASN A 65 -11.30 -24.92 -16.73
CA ASN A 65 -11.68 -24.01 -15.66
C ASN A 65 -10.84 -22.71 -15.61
N TYR A 66 -9.96 -22.47 -16.59
CA TYR A 66 -9.03 -21.34 -16.57
C TYR A 66 -9.74 -19.98 -16.43
N ASP A 67 -10.80 -19.75 -17.18
CA ASP A 67 -11.54 -18.49 -17.14
C ASP A 67 -12.21 -18.28 -15.79
N THR A 68 -12.80 -19.31 -15.22
CA THR A 68 -13.39 -19.28 -13.88
C THR A 68 -12.35 -18.99 -12.79
N ILE A 69 -11.18 -19.61 -12.89
CA ILE A 69 -10.06 -19.38 -11.97
C ILE A 69 -9.58 -17.93 -12.11
N ARG A 70 -9.42 -17.42 -13.33
CA ARG A 70 -9.00 -16.06 -13.62
C ARG A 70 -9.98 -15.01 -13.07
N GLU A 71 -11.28 -15.24 -13.24
CA GLU A 71 -12.33 -14.37 -12.68
C GLU A 71 -12.32 -14.38 -11.17
N ASN A 72 -12.17 -15.53 -10.54
CA ASN A 72 -12.08 -15.65 -9.08
C ASN A 72 -10.85 -14.93 -8.52
N ILE A 73 -9.71 -15.00 -9.21
CA ILE A 73 -8.50 -14.25 -8.81
C ILE A 73 -8.76 -12.75 -8.89
N LYS A 74 -9.30 -12.26 -10.01
CA LYS A 74 -9.63 -10.84 -10.17
C LYS A 74 -10.61 -10.35 -9.11
N LYS A 75 -11.62 -11.16 -8.79
CA LYS A 75 -12.60 -10.82 -7.76
C LYS A 75 -11.95 -10.70 -6.38
N LYS A 76 -11.09 -11.65 -6.01
CA LYS A 76 -10.34 -11.61 -4.74
C LYS A 76 -9.39 -10.42 -4.66
N GLU A 77 -8.74 -10.06 -5.75
CA GLU A 77 -7.87 -8.87 -5.82
C GLU A 77 -8.68 -7.58 -5.64
N ALA A 78 -9.84 -7.47 -6.28
CA ALA A 78 -10.73 -6.33 -6.13
C ALA A 78 -11.27 -6.20 -4.70
N GLU A 79 -11.70 -7.30 -4.08
CA GLU A 79 -12.14 -7.33 -2.68
C GLU A 79 -11.02 -6.88 -1.73
N LYS A 80 -9.80 -7.35 -1.94
CA LYS A 80 -8.63 -6.94 -1.17
C LYS A 80 -8.30 -5.45 -1.32
N GLN A 81 -8.41 -4.90 -2.53
CA GLN A 81 -8.22 -3.46 -2.76
C GLN A 81 -9.27 -2.62 -2.03
N VAL A 82 -10.53 -3.05 -2.01
CA VAL A 82 -11.60 -2.39 -1.26
C VAL A 82 -11.32 -2.41 0.24
N GLU A 83 -10.88 -3.54 0.77
CA GLU A 83 -10.51 -3.69 2.19
C GLU A 83 -9.36 -2.73 2.57
N VAL A 84 -8.30 -2.70 1.78
CA VAL A 84 -7.16 -1.77 1.99
C VAL A 84 -7.62 -0.31 1.96
N MET A 85 -8.48 0.06 1.00
CA MET A 85 -9.00 1.43 0.92
C MET A 85 -9.89 1.78 2.12
N ASN A 86 -10.72 0.87 2.60
CA ASN A 86 -11.54 1.10 3.78
C ASN A 86 -10.67 1.28 5.05
N ALA A 87 -9.64 0.48 5.22
CA ALA A 87 -8.67 0.64 6.32
C ALA A 87 -7.92 1.98 6.25
N ILE A 88 -7.60 2.46 5.04
CA ILE A 88 -6.99 3.78 4.84
C ILE A 88 -7.98 4.89 5.21
N ARG A 89 -9.25 4.81 4.78
CA ARG A 89 -10.29 5.80 5.12
C ARG A 89 -10.46 5.92 6.63
N GLU A 90 -10.55 4.80 7.33
CA GLU A 90 -10.66 4.77 8.78
C GLU A 90 -9.44 5.39 9.44
N TYR A 91 -8.22 4.96 9.07
CA TYR A 91 -6.97 5.50 9.60
C TYR A 91 -6.88 7.01 9.39
N VAL A 92 -7.15 7.50 8.18
CA VAL A 92 -7.08 8.93 7.85
C VAL A 92 -8.10 9.71 8.68
N THR A 93 -9.33 9.24 8.76
CA THR A 93 -10.38 9.89 9.54
C THR A 93 -9.99 10.03 11.01
N ILE A 94 -9.55 8.94 11.65
CA ILE A 94 -9.13 8.95 13.06
C ILE A 94 -7.94 9.90 13.28
N LYS A 95 -6.95 9.87 12.39
CA LYS A 95 -5.72 10.67 12.55
C LYS A 95 -5.91 12.14 12.25
N THR A 96 -6.84 12.51 11.37
CA THR A 96 -7.00 13.91 10.94
C THR A 96 -8.22 14.61 11.51
N ALA A 97 -9.16 13.90 12.11
CA ALA A 97 -10.36 14.50 12.74
C ALA A 97 -10.08 15.66 13.72
N PRO A 98 -9.00 15.65 14.55
CA PRO A 98 -8.69 16.78 15.42
C PRO A 98 -8.24 18.04 14.68
N TYR A 99 -7.84 17.94 13.41
CA TYR A 99 -7.17 18.98 12.63
C TYR A 99 -7.96 19.47 11.42
N LEU A 100 -8.92 18.68 10.95
CA LEU A 100 -9.67 18.93 9.72
C LEU A 100 -11.17 18.91 9.97
N SER A 101 -11.91 19.70 9.19
CA SER A 101 -13.37 19.58 9.13
C SER A 101 -13.79 18.30 8.42
N LYS A 102 -15.05 17.89 8.58
CA LYS A 102 -15.62 16.72 7.92
C LYS A 102 -15.49 16.79 6.38
N GLU A 103 -15.72 17.98 5.83
CA GLU A 103 -15.63 18.26 4.39
C GLU A 103 -14.19 18.15 3.91
N ALA A 104 -13.23 18.67 4.68
CA ALA A 104 -11.81 18.57 4.38
C ALA A 104 -11.33 17.11 4.41
N ILE A 105 -11.81 16.31 5.36
CA ILE A 105 -11.52 14.87 5.41
C ILE A 105 -12.07 14.15 4.18
N ALA A 106 -13.28 14.48 3.74
CA ALA A 106 -13.87 13.90 2.53
C ALA A 106 -13.04 14.24 1.27
N ILE A 107 -12.55 15.47 1.15
CA ILE A 107 -11.65 15.87 0.07
C ILE A 107 -10.33 15.11 0.15
N LEU A 108 -9.76 14.96 1.35
CA LEU A 108 -8.52 14.21 1.56
C LEU A 108 -8.65 12.75 1.12
N ILE A 109 -9.75 12.10 1.47
CA ILE A 109 -10.06 10.73 1.04
C ILE A 109 -10.14 10.66 -0.49
N SER A 110 -10.84 11.61 -1.14
CA SER A 110 -10.90 11.67 -2.60
C SER A 110 -9.51 11.87 -3.24
N ASN A 111 -8.66 12.73 -2.66
CA ASN A 111 -7.28 12.91 -3.13
C ASN A 111 -6.45 11.61 -3.00
N ILE A 112 -6.68 10.82 -1.96
CA ILE A 112 -6.04 9.50 -1.77
C ILE A 112 -6.51 8.51 -2.85
N GLU A 113 -7.79 8.50 -3.16
CA GLU A 113 -8.34 7.68 -4.25
C GLU A 113 -7.75 8.08 -5.60
N TYR A 114 -7.61 9.37 -5.87
CA TYR A 114 -6.95 9.87 -7.08
C TYR A 114 -5.46 9.49 -7.12
N MET A 115 -4.77 9.50 -5.97
CA MET A 115 -3.37 9.04 -5.88
C MET A 115 -3.26 7.55 -6.23
N ALA A 116 -4.19 6.72 -5.77
CA ALA A 116 -4.23 5.30 -6.09
C ALA A 116 -4.47 5.04 -7.58
N CYS A 117 -5.24 5.92 -8.25
CA CYS A 117 -5.56 5.86 -9.68
C CYS A 117 -4.58 6.65 -10.57
N ASP A 118 -3.50 7.21 -10.01
CA ASP A 118 -2.51 8.05 -10.72
C ASP A 118 -3.09 9.31 -11.38
N ARG A 119 -4.11 9.92 -10.75
CA ARG A 119 -4.83 11.10 -11.24
C ARG A 119 -4.49 12.34 -10.41
N SER A 120 -3.21 12.73 -10.44
CA SER A 120 -2.72 13.92 -9.69
C SER A 120 -3.31 15.25 -10.17
N ASP A 121 -3.85 15.29 -11.37
CA ASP A 121 -4.57 16.41 -11.97
C ASP A 121 -5.88 16.78 -11.25
N LEU A 122 -6.44 15.83 -10.47
CA LEU A 122 -7.71 15.99 -9.76
C LEU A 122 -7.57 16.37 -8.28
N TYR A 123 -6.34 16.53 -7.77
CA TYR A 123 -6.14 16.90 -6.37
C TYR A 123 -6.76 18.25 -6.04
N LYS A 124 -7.48 18.30 -4.93
CA LYS A 124 -8.09 19.52 -4.41
C LYS A 124 -7.34 19.97 -3.15
N PRO A 125 -7.01 21.27 -3.04
CA PRO A 125 -6.34 21.79 -1.86
C PRO A 125 -7.25 21.74 -0.63
N ILE A 126 -6.63 21.48 0.52
CA ILE A 126 -7.26 21.40 1.83
C ILE A 126 -6.52 22.37 2.74
N ARG A 127 -7.22 22.92 3.72
CA ARG A 127 -6.63 23.72 4.79
C ARG A 127 -6.97 23.12 6.14
N SER A 128 -6.00 23.03 7.01
CA SER A 128 -6.22 22.60 8.40
C SER A 128 -6.90 23.69 9.24
N ASN A 129 -7.48 23.29 10.37
CA ASN A 129 -8.11 24.22 11.30
C ASN A 129 -7.09 25.25 11.83
N ILE A 130 -7.49 26.50 11.91
CA ILE A 130 -6.62 27.61 12.33
C ILE A 130 -6.14 27.42 13.77
N ASP A 131 -7.04 26.97 14.65
CA ASP A 131 -6.75 26.79 16.06
C ASP A 131 -5.87 25.56 16.36
N ASN A 132 -5.91 24.57 15.48
CA ASN A 132 -5.13 23.34 15.61
C ASN A 132 -4.60 22.90 14.23
N PRO A 133 -3.55 23.56 13.70
CA PRO A 133 -3.06 23.25 12.36
C PRO A 133 -2.27 21.93 12.31
N LEU A 134 -2.49 21.20 11.25
CA LEU A 134 -1.73 19.97 10.98
C LEU A 134 -0.32 20.33 10.49
N ARG A 135 0.69 20.02 11.31
CA ARG A 135 2.08 20.40 11.04
C ARG A 135 2.76 19.48 10.02
N SER A 136 3.81 20.00 9.37
CA SER A 136 4.59 19.28 8.34
C SER A 136 5.04 17.86 8.75
N PRO A 137 5.52 17.57 9.98
CA PRO A 137 5.86 16.19 10.36
C PRO A 137 4.65 15.25 10.31
N GLY A 138 3.48 15.69 10.81
CA GLY A 138 2.24 14.90 10.76
C GLY A 138 1.77 14.63 9.34
N LEU A 139 1.87 15.63 8.45
CA LEU A 139 1.55 15.50 7.03
C LEU A 139 2.48 14.50 6.32
N ARG A 140 3.78 14.56 6.59
CA ARG A 140 4.75 13.60 6.05
C ARG A 140 4.46 12.18 6.50
N HIS A 141 4.19 12.00 7.79
CA HIS A 141 3.85 10.70 8.36
C HIS A 141 2.53 10.14 7.78
N LEU A 142 1.54 11.02 7.55
CA LEU A 142 0.29 10.64 6.88
C LEU A 142 0.56 10.16 5.46
N ALA A 143 1.31 10.95 4.66
CA ALA A 143 1.64 10.61 3.28
C ALA A 143 2.47 9.33 3.18
N TRP A 144 3.38 9.09 4.12
CA TRP A 144 4.14 7.85 4.22
C TRP A 144 3.22 6.65 4.42
N ASN A 145 2.41 6.66 5.50
CA ASN A 145 1.57 5.51 5.86
C ASN A 145 0.53 5.17 4.79
N VAL A 146 -0.09 6.19 4.20
CA VAL A 146 -1.07 5.99 3.12
C VAL A 146 -0.38 5.46 1.86
N GLY A 147 0.73 6.09 1.46
CA GLY A 147 1.46 5.71 0.27
C GLY A 147 2.09 4.32 0.37
N GLU A 148 2.53 3.90 1.56
CA GLU A 148 3.06 2.55 1.81
C GLU A 148 1.98 1.49 1.60
N ARG A 149 0.80 1.70 2.15
CA ARG A 149 -0.34 0.78 2.00
C ARG A 149 -0.84 0.66 0.56
N LEU A 150 -0.72 1.74 -0.21
CA LEU A 150 -1.10 1.77 -1.63
C LEU A 150 0.03 1.35 -2.59
N GLY A 151 1.24 1.09 -2.09
CA GLY A 151 2.40 0.78 -2.92
C GLY A 151 2.83 1.92 -3.84
N VAL A 152 2.53 3.17 -3.48
CA VAL A 152 2.80 4.34 -4.31
C VAL A 152 4.23 4.84 -4.10
N SER A 153 4.91 5.28 -5.15
CA SER A 153 6.30 5.78 -5.09
C SER A 153 6.42 7.05 -4.24
N LEU A 154 7.61 7.28 -3.64
CA LEU A 154 7.89 8.46 -2.84
C LEU A 154 7.65 9.78 -3.58
N ALA A 155 7.94 9.82 -4.88
CA ALA A 155 7.69 11.01 -5.70
C ALA A 155 6.20 11.35 -5.78
N LYS A 156 5.35 10.35 -6.01
CA LYS A 156 3.88 10.53 -6.04
C LYS A 156 3.33 10.91 -4.67
N ARG A 157 3.85 10.34 -3.58
CA ARG A 157 3.48 10.72 -2.19
C ARG A 157 3.83 12.19 -1.91
N ALA A 158 5.01 12.66 -2.35
CA ALA A 158 5.42 14.05 -2.19
C ALA A 158 4.51 15.02 -2.97
N VAL A 159 4.17 14.68 -4.21
CA VAL A 159 3.21 15.46 -5.02
C VAL A 159 1.84 15.48 -4.34
N PHE A 160 1.33 14.32 -3.94
CA PHE A 160 0.05 14.21 -3.25
C PHE A 160 -0.04 15.13 -2.03
N ILE A 161 0.92 15.04 -1.11
CA ILE A 161 0.83 15.78 0.14
C ILE A 161 1.03 17.29 -0.07
N LYS A 162 1.92 17.69 -0.99
CA LYS A 162 2.14 19.10 -1.33
C LYS A 162 0.92 19.73 -2.00
N SER A 163 0.27 18.99 -2.92
CA SER A 163 -0.93 19.47 -3.61
C SER A 163 -2.17 19.46 -2.72
N SER A 164 -2.25 18.49 -1.78
CA SER A 164 -3.36 18.46 -0.82
C SER A 164 -3.26 19.55 0.26
N PHE A 165 -2.05 19.90 0.71
CA PHE A 165 -1.83 20.88 1.78
C PHE A 165 -0.82 21.96 1.35
N PRO A 166 -1.15 22.76 0.33
CA PRO A 166 -0.22 23.74 -0.22
C PRO A 166 0.14 24.83 0.78
N HIS A 167 -0.77 25.21 1.65
CA HIS A 167 -0.56 26.27 2.66
C HIS A 167 0.37 25.79 3.77
N GLU A 168 0.11 24.63 4.35
CA GLU A 168 0.90 24.04 5.46
C GLU A 168 2.32 23.63 5.00
N LEU A 169 2.49 23.40 3.72
CA LEU A 169 3.75 23.00 3.09
C LEU A 169 4.30 24.06 2.12
N GLU A 170 3.91 25.32 2.27
CA GLU A 170 4.30 26.42 1.38
C GLU A 170 5.81 26.45 1.14
N ASN A 171 6.59 26.39 2.21
CA ASN A 171 8.05 26.45 2.19
C ASN A 171 8.76 25.12 1.93
N ALA A 172 8.00 24.02 1.74
CA ALA A 172 8.58 22.71 1.47
C ALA A 172 8.68 22.45 -0.03
N THR A 173 9.88 22.14 -0.52
CA THR A 173 10.06 21.69 -1.92
C THR A 173 9.69 20.22 -2.08
N LEU A 174 9.39 19.79 -3.31
CA LEU A 174 9.06 18.38 -3.60
C LEU A 174 10.26 17.46 -3.31
N GLU A 175 11.47 17.92 -3.61
CA GLU A 175 12.72 17.20 -3.33
C GLU A 175 12.92 17.00 -1.82
N TYR A 176 12.71 18.06 -1.04
CA TYR A 176 12.75 17.99 0.42
C TYR A 176 11.71 17.00 0.96
N LEU A 177 10.47 17.09 0.50
CA LEU A 177 9.41 16.17 0.91
C LEU A 177 9.74 14.72 0.54
N LYS A 178 10.20 14.47 -0.69
CA LYS A 178 10.62 13.14 -1.14
C LYS A 178 11.74 12.54 -0.30
N LEU A 179 12.72 13.38 0.10
CA LEU A 179 13.82 12.96 0.97
C LEU A 179 13.30 12.62 2.38
N LYS A 180 12.48 13.52 2.94
CA LYS A 180 11.99 13.44 4.33
C LYS A 180 10.80 12.49 4.54
N LEU A 181 10.24 11.95 3.48
CA LEU A 181 9.28 10.83 3.56
C LEU A 181 9.98 9.48 3.80
N ARG A 182 11.32 9.42 3.71
CA ARG A 182 12.10 8.18 3.98
C ARG A 182 12.56 8.08 5.44
N ASP A 183 12.62 9.20 6.14
CA ASP A 183 13.04 9.33 7.55
C ASP A 183 11.81 9.24 8.48
#